data_6f56cd2be6d86296083ae083266f4f0b
#
_entry.id   6f56cd2be6d86296083ae083266f4f0b
#
_cell.length_a   1.000
_cell.length_b   1.000
_cell.length_c   1.000
_cell.angle_alpha   90.00
_cell.angle_beta   90.00
_cell.angle_gamma   90.00
#
_symmetry.space_group_name_H-M   'P 1'
#
loop_
_entity.id
_entity.type
_entity.pdbx_description
1 polymer ?
#
loop_
_entity_poly.entity_id
_entity_poly.type
_entity_poly.pdbx_seq_one_letter_code
_entity_poly.pdbx_strand_id
1 'polypeptide(L)'
;MKTLVKLIMILVVLGNYSCQQKENQNEVEVKKVIEQEDDFKFPAVSLKDGQLWEANSETTQGIKNMQQLMENYSTTNGNPDELINGLKAEFAMIFKKCTMTGEAHEQLHNYLIPLKTKIENLSVKISDENTEELKKYLKDYFDYFQ
;
A
#
# COMPACT_ATOMS: atom_id res chain seq x y z
N MET A 1 -21.28 -83.52 -13.81
CA MET A 1 -21.44 -84.05 -12.45
C MET A 1 -20.80 -83.07 -11.49
N LYS A 2 -21.63 -82.36 -10.76
CA LYS A 2 -21.54 -81.93 -9.38
C LYS A 2 -20.16 -81.54 -8.87
N THR A 3 -19.91 -80.26 -8.76
CA THR A 3 -18.95 -79.77 -7.78
C THR A 3 -19.31 -78.39 -7.29
N LEU A 4 -19.51 -78.38 -6.07
CA LEU A 4 -19.69 -77.31 -5.13
C LEU A 4 -18.83 -76.09 -5.42
N VAL A 5 -19.48 -75.00 -5.68
CA VAL A 5 -18.88 -73.69 -5.63
C VAL A 5 -18.93 -73.24 -4.16
N LYS A 6 -17.80 -73.32 -3.51
CA LYS A 6 -17.64 -72.65 -2.20
C LYS A 6 -17.49 -71.19 -2.38
N LEU A 7 -18.52 -70.46 -2.03
CA LEU A 7 -18.57 -69.03 -1.93
C LEU A 7 -17.65 -68.55 -0.84
N ILE A 8 -16.49 -68.05 -1.16
CA ILE A 8 -15.65 -67.29 -0.25
C ILE A 8 -16.01 -65.82 -0.45
N MET A 9 -16.82 -65.35 0.44
CA MET A 9 -17.13 -63.91 0.57
C MET A 9 -15.91 -63.23 1.17
N ILE A 10 -15.04 -62.71 0.32
CA ILE A 10 -13.99 -61.83 0.76
C ILE A 10 -14.62 -60.41 0.85
N LEU A 11 -14.85 -60.01 2.09
CA LEU A 11 -15.26 -58.67 2.42
C LEU A 11 -14.03 -57.76 2.18
N VAL A 12 -13.94 -57.18 0.99
CA VAL A 12 -12.99 -56.09 0.74
C VAL A 12 -13.56 -54.84 1.38
N VAL A 13 -13.11 -54.58 2.60
CA VAL A 13 -13.30 -53.28 3.21
C VAL A 13 -12.41 -52.32 2.44
N LEU A 14 -12.98 -51.72 1.42
CA LEU A 14 -12.40 -50.53 0.77
C LEU A 14 -12.47 -49.40 1.77
N GLY A 15 -11.43 -49.28 2.58
CA GLY A 15 -11.18 -48.05 3.33
C GLY A 15 -11.09 -46.90 2.36
N ASN A 16 -12.14 -46.11 2.31
CA ASN A 16 -12.09 -44.78 1.70
C ASN A 16 -11.08 -43.96 2.49
N TYR A 17 -9.81 -43.97 2.08
CA TYR A 17 -8.91 -42.90 2.40
C TYR A 17 -9.40 -41.68 1.62
N SER A 18 -10.41 -41.03 2.19
CA SER A 18 -10.69 -39.66 1.86
C SER A 18 -9.44 -38.88 2.27
N CYS A 19 -8.57 -38.62 1.30
CA CYS A 19 -7.64 -37.53 1.41
C CYS A 19 -8.48 -36.27 1.53
N GLN A 20 -8.84 -35.92 2.73
CA GLN A 20 -9.31 -34.61 3.07
C GLN A 20 -8.12 -33.69 2.80
N GLN A 21 -8.11 -33.13 1.56
CA GLN A 21 -7.32 -31.94 1.31
C GLN A 21 -7.67 -30.98 2.45
N LYS A 22 -6.69 -30.77 3.33
CA LYS A 22 -6.70 -29.56 4.15
C LYS A 22 -6.61 -28.41 3.19
N GLU A 23 -7.75 -27.98 2.69
CA GLU A 23 -7.88 -26.66 2.10
C GLU A 23 -7.29 -25.68 3.10
N ASN A 24 -6.34 -24.95 2.62
CA ASN A 24 -5.48 -24.05 3.38
C ASN A 24 -6.35 -23.11 4.22
N GLN A 25 -6.49 -23.39 5.50
CA GLN A 25 -7.07 -22.42 6.44
C GLN A 25 -6.33 -21.08 6.40
N ASN A 26 -5.06 -21.08 5.95
CA ASN A 26 -4.30 -19.87 5.73
C ASN A 26 -4.81 -19.00 4.56
N GLU A 27 -5.38 -19.59 3.50
CA GLU A 27 -5.94 -18.81 2.38
C GLU A 27 -7.26 -18.12 2.75
N VAL A 28 -8.07 -18.77 3.59
CA VAL A 28 -9.33 -18.19 4.08
C VAL A 28 -9.06 -17.12 5.14
N GLU A 29 -8.04 -17.32 5.97
CA GLU A 29 -7.64 -16.33 6.98
C GLU A 29 -6.97 -15.11 6.36
N VAL A 30 -6.12 -15.30 5.34
CA VAL A 30 -5.53 -14.20 4.56
C VAL A 30 -6.60 -13.43 3.78
N LYS A 31 -7.59 -14.12 3.20
CA LYS A 31 -8.70 -13.47 2.49
C LYS A 31 -9.62 -12.70 3.45
N LYS A 32 -9.85 -13.22 4.64
CA LYS A 32 -10.64 -12.55 5.67
C LYS A 32 -9.91 -11.36 6.30
N VAL A 33 -8.58 -11.39 6.35
CA VAL A 33 -7.74 -10.26 6.79
C VAL A 33 -7.69 -9.15 5.73
N ILE A 34 -7.77 -9.50 4.44
CA ILE A 34 -7.80 -8.53 3.33
C ILE A 34 -9.18 -7.85 3.21
N GLU A 35 -10.28 -8.53 3.61
CA GLU A 35 -11.63 -7.96 3.64
C GLU A 35 -11.94 -7.13 4.90
N GLN A 36 -11.07 -7.17 5.92
CA GLN A 36 -11.02 -6.18 6.99
C GLN A 36 -9.96 -5.12 6.65
N GLU A 37 -10.11 -4.42 5.54
CA GLU A 37 -9.68 -3.04 5.49
C GLU A 37 -10.54 -2.30 6.52
N ASP A 38 -10.09 -2.31 7.78
CA ASP A 38 -10.46 -1.27 8.71
C ASP A 38 -10.23 0.03 7.94
N ASP A 39 -11.31 0.76 7.71
CA ASP A 39 -11.29 2.11 7.14
C ASP A 39 -10.58 3.03 8.16
N PHE A 40 -9.29 2.74 8.38
CA PHE A 40 -8.43 3.52 9.25
C PHE A 40 -8.16 4.84 8.54
N LYS A 41 -9.16 5.70 8.66
CA LYS A 41 -9.11 7.05 8.12
C LYS A 41 -8.15 7.88 8.95
N PHE A 42 -6.96 8.11 8.41
CA PHE A 42 -6.01 9.03 9.03
C PHE A 42 -6.68 10.38 9.26
N PRO A 43 -6.39 11.02 10.41
CA PRO A 43 -6.85 12.37 10.64
C PRO A 43 -6.45 13.27 9.48
N ALA A 44 -7.36 14.13 9.05
CA ALA A 44 -7.01 15.13 8.03
C ALA A 44 -6.01 16.13 8.62
N VAL A 45 -5.13 16.66 7.76
CA VAL A 45 -4.26 17.77 8.15
C VAL A 45 -5.12 19.00 8.45
N SER A 46 -4.84 19.68 9.55
CA SER A 46 -5.50 20.92 9.93
C SER A 46 -4.49 22.07 10.02
N LEU A 47 -4.97 23.30 9.84
CA LEU A 47 -4.17 24.51 10.07
C LEU A 47 -4.06 24.83 11.56
N LYS A 48 -3.01 25.53 11.95
CA LYS A 48 -2.84 26.07 13.29
C LYS A 48 -3.55 27.42 13.41
N ASP A 49 -4.76 27.42 13.90
CA ASP A 49 -5.56 28.67 14.02
C ASP A 49 -5.66 29.43 12.67
N GLY A 50 -5.76 28.70 11.56
CA GLY A 50 -5.80 29.25 10.20
C GLY A 50 -4.43 29.63 9.63
N GLN A 51 -3.33 29.31 10.30
CA GLN A 51 -1.96 29.54 9.84
C GLN A 51 -1.31 28.24 9.36
N LEU A 52 -0.34 28.36 8.45
CA LEU A 52 0.47 27.23 8.01
C LEU A 52 1.41 26.75 9.10
N TRP A 53 1.71 25.47 9.08
CA TRP A 53 2.73 24.87 9.95
C TRP A 53 4.12 25.15 9.39
N GLU A 54 5.06 25.48 10.26
CA GLU A 54 6.47 25.54 9.91
C GLU A 54 7.01 24.13 9.72
N ALA A 55 7.49 23.81 8.51
CA ALA A 55 8.20 22.58 8.23
C ALA A 55 9.70 22.81 8.13
N ASN A 56 10.51 21.78 8.43
CA ASN A 56 11.94 21.88 8.17
C ASN A 56 12.22 21.90 6.65
N SER A 57 13.25 22.64 6.27
CA SER A 57 13.58 22.90 4.87
C SER A 57 13.75 21.64 4.02
N GLU A 58 14.28 20.57 4.61
CA GLU A 58 14.49 19.29 3.94
C GLU A 58 13.16 18.59 3.60
N THR A 59 12.15 18.74 4.48
CA THR A 59 10.81 18.22 4.20
C THR A 59 10.19 18.94 3.01
N THR A 60 10.16 20.27 3.06
CA THR A 60 9.62 21.10 1.96
C THR A 60 10.39 20.87 0.66
N GLN A 61 11.72 20.72 0.71
CA GLN A 61 12.52 20.43 -0.46
C GLN A 61 12.23 19.03 -1.04
N GLY A 62 12.06 18.01 -0.18
CA GLY A 62 11.71 16.67 -0.64
C GLY A 62 10.35 16.63 -1.35
N ILE A 63 9.35 17.37 -0.84
CA ILE A 63 8.06 17.51 -1.53
C ILE A 63 8.23 18.20 -2.91
N LYS A 64 9.01 19.29 -2.99
CA LYS A 64 9.30 19.95 -4.26
C LYS A 64 10.02 19.03 -5.26
N ASN A 65 10.98 18.24 -4.79
CA ASN A 65 11.67 17.27 -5.63
C ASN A 65 10.69 16.20 -6.18
N MET A 66 9.77 15.70 -5.34
CA MET A 66 8.73 14.78 -5.82
C MET A 66 7.81 15.44 -6.86
N GLN A 67 7.43 16.71 -6.67
CA GLN A 67 6.66 17.44 -7.69
C GLN A 67 7.41 17.50 -9.03
N GLN A 68 8.71 17.81 -9.01
CA GLN A 68 9.53 17.84 -10.22
C GLN A 68 9.63 16.48 -10.91
N LEU A 69 9.78 15.38 -10.13
CA LEU A 69 9.75 14.02 -10.67
C LEU A 69 8.43 13.73 -11.39
N MET A 70 7.31 14.10 -10.75
CA MET A 70 5.98 13.90 -11.32
C MET A 70 5.70 14.79 -12.55
N GLU A 71 6.19 16.02 -12.56
CA GLU A 71 6.03 16.95 -13.70
C GLU A 71 6.84 16.50 -14.93
N ASN A 72 8.04 15.96 -14.70
CA ASN A 72 8.92 15.48 -15.77
C ASN A 72 8.52 14.08 -16.29
N TYR A 73 7.64 13.37 -15.59
CA TYR A 73 7.23 12.03 -15.99
C TYR A 73 6.14 12.06 -17.06
N SER A 74 6.31 11.22 -18.08
CA SER A 74 5.30 10.97 -19.12
C SER A 74 4.79 9.56 -19.02
N THR A 75 3.47 9.37 -18.93
CA THR A 75 2.83 8.04 -18.90
C THR A 75 3.00 7.27 -20.21
N THR A 76 3.32 7.96 -21.31
CA THR A 76 3.50 7.34 -22.63
C THR A 76 4.89 6.78 -22.85
N ASN A 77 5.95 7.46 -22.39
CA ASN A 77 7.34 7.12 -22.70
C ASN A 77 8.31 7.31 -21.52
N GLY A 78 7.80 7.65 -20.34
CA GLY A 78 8.60 7.74 -19.11
C GLY A 78 9.03 6.36 -18.61
N ASN A 79 10.10 6.33 -17.81
CA ASN A 79 10.56 5.12 -17.14
C ASN A 79 9.86 4.97 -15.77
N PRO A 80 8.94 4.01 -15.59
CA PRO A 80 8.22 3.82 -14.34
C PRO A 80 9.13 3.55 -13.15
N ASP A 81 10.14 2.71 -13.32
CA ASP A 81 11.03 2.31 -12.22
C ASP A 81 11.87 3.51 -11.73
N GLU A 82 12.31 4.38 -12.63
CA GLU A 82 13.04 5.59 -12.29
C GLU A 82 12.16 6.56 -11.49
N LEU A 83 10.93 6.78 -11.92
CA LEU A 83 9.96 7.59 -11.20
C LEU A 83 9.73 7.06 -9.78
N ILE A 84 9.33 5.78 -9.67
CA ILE A 84 8.99 5.16 -8.39
C ILE A 84 10.18 5.15 -7.42
N ASN A 85 11.37 4.82 -7.92
CA ASN A 85 12.59 4.84 -7.11
C ASN A 85 12.93 6.27 -6.65
N GLY A 86 12.78 7.25 -7.51
CA GLY A 86 12.97 8.66 -7.17
C GLY A 86 12.01 9.12 -6.08
N LEU A 87 10.69 8.86 -6.23
CA LEU A 87 9.68 9.21 -5.24
C LEU A 87 9.95 8.55 -3.87
N LYS A 88 10.30 7.26 -3.87
CA LYS A 88 10.64 6.53 -2.63
C LYS A 88 11.91 7.07 -1.96
N ALA A 89 12.91 7.47 -2.75
CA ALA A 89 14.14 8.05 -2.22
C ALA A 89 13.90 9.40 -1.55
N GLU A 90 13.12 10.30 -2.18
CA GLU A 90 12.76 11.59 -1.59
C GLU A 90 11.90 11.40 -0.34
N PHE A 91 10.93 10.49 -0.36
CA PHE A 91 10.12 10.16 0.80
C PHE A 91 10.98 9.66 1.98
N ALA A 92 11.90 8.73 1.75
CA ALA A 92 12.82 8.21 2.76
C ALA A 92 13.75 9.32 3.31
N MET A 93 14.17 10.25 2.45
CA MET A 93 15.00 11.38 2.85
C MET A 93 14.25 12.34 3.77
N ILE A 94 12.96 12.61 3.52
CA ILE A 94 12.12 13.42 4.43
C ILE A 94 12.13 12.80 5.83
N PHE A 95 11.86 11.51 5.97
CA PHE A 95 11.87 10.84 7.28
C PHE A 95 13.24 10.89 7.96
N LYS A 96 14.31 10.66 7.20
CA LYS A 96 15.67 10.67 7.72
C LYS A 96 16.12 12.05 8.23
N LYS A 97 15.61 13.11 7.61
CA LYS A 97 16.04 14.49 7.89
C LYS A 97 15.04 15.29 8.74
N CYS A 98 13.87 14.73 9.01
CA CYS A 98 12.87 15.42 9.81
C CYS A 98 13.39 15.67 11.23
N THR A 99 13.36 16.92 11.62
CA THR A 99 13.71 17.39 12.97
C THR A 99 12.52 18.04 13.68
N MET A 100 11.35 18.00 13.06
CA MET A 100 10.13 18.56 13.61
C MET A 100 9.68 17.82 14.88
N THR A 101 8.99 18.51 15.77
CA THR A 101 8.45 17.98 17.02
C THR A 101 7.09 18.60 17.33
N GLY A 102 6.35 18.01 18.26
CA GLY A 102 5.06 18.51 18.73
C GLY A 102 3.98 18.44 17.62
N GLU A 103 3.01 19.33 17.72
CA GLU A 103 1.80 19.32 16.90
C GLU A 103 2.10 19.44 15.38
N ALA A 104 3.04 20.32 15.01
CA ALA A 104 3.47 20.43 13.61
C ALA A 104 4.00 19.10 13.04
N HIS A 105 4.71 18.31 13.86
CA HIS A 105 5.18 16.98 13.47
C HIS A 105 4.02 15.98 13.33
N GLU A 106 3.04 16.03 14.21
CA GLU A 106 1.84 15.19 14.10
C GLU A 106 1.04 15.50 12.83
N GLN A 107 0.87 16.79 12.51
CA GLN A 107 0.23 17.20 11.26
C GLN A 107 1.02 16.76 10.03
N LEU A 108 2.36 16.80 10.10
CA LEU A 108 3.20 16.27 9.03
C LEU A 108 2.99 14.75 8.85
N HIS A 109 2.86 13.98 9.92
CA HIS A 109 2.53 12.55 9.83
C HIS A 109 1.16 12.33 9.19
N ASN A 110 0.15 13.12 9.54
CA ASN A 110 -1.18 13.04 8.92
C ASN A 110 -1.13 13.29 7.41
N TYR A 111 -0.16 14.08 6.93
CA TYR A 111 0.10 14.28 5.50
C TYR A 111 0.93 13.15 4.89
N LEU A 112 2.03 12.73 5.53
CA LEU A 112 3.00 11.81 4.94
C LEU A 112 2.49 10.37 4.85
N ILE A 113 1.62 9.91 5.76
CA ILE A 113 1.13 8.53 5.71
C ILE A 113 0.23 8.30 4.49
N PRO A 114 -0.76 9.15 4.19
CA PRO A 114 -1.50 9.03 2.93
C PRO A 114 -0.61 9.22 1.69
N LEU A 115 0.40 10.10 1.74
CA LEU A 115 1.36 10.24 0.65
C LEU A 115 2.10 8.94 0.34
N LYS A 116 2.56 8.24 1.38
CA LYS A 116 3.19 6.92 1.24
C LYS A 116 2.27 5.94 0.51
N THR A 117 1.01 5.84 0.92
CA THR A 117 0.03 4.96 0.28
C THR A 117 -0.17 5.32 -1.19
N LYS A 118 -0.22 6.61 -1.54
CA LYS A 118 -0.34 7.05 -2.94
C LYS A 118 0.87 6.65 -3.78
N ILE A 119 2.08 6.77 -3.24
CA ILE A 119 3.32 6.31 -3.91
C ILE A 119 3.30 4.79 -4.09
N GLU A 120 2.84 4.04 -3.09
CA GLU A 120 2.70 2.58 -3.16
C GLU A 120 1.68 2.17 -4.21
N ASN A 121 0.51 2.78 -4.24
CA ASN A 121 -0.51 2.55 -5.26
C ASN A 121 0.01 2.85 -6.68
N LEU A 122 0.73 3.95 -6.84
CA LEU A 122 1.37 4.28 -8.12
C LEU A 122 2.40 3.22 -8.51
N SER A 123 3.11 2.61 -7.56
CA SER A 123 4.07 1.54 -7.84
C SER A 123 3.44 0.23 -8.29
N VAL A 124 2.17 -0.01 -7.93
CA VAL A 124 1.40 -1.18 -8.39
C VAL A 124 0.85 -0.95 -9.80
N LYS A 125 0.34 0.26 -10.04
CA LYS A 125 -0.24 0.63 -11.33
C LYS A 125 -0.03 2.11 -11.63
N ILE A 126 0.76 2.40 -12.65
CA ILE A 126 0.85 3.74 -13.20
C ILE A 126 -0.29 3.94 -14.21
N SER A 127 -1.09 4.97 -13.97
CA SER A 127 -2.16 5.42 -14.85
C SER A 127 -2.23 6.95 -14.78
N ASP A 128 -2.86 7.58 -15.78
CA ASP A 128 -3.06 9.03 -15.76
C ASP A 128 -3.82 9.48 -14.51
N GLU A 129 -4.83 8.71 -14.08
CA GLU A 129 -5.61 8.97 -12.87
C GLU A 129 -4.74 9.01 -11.61
N ASN A 130 -3.97 7.93 -11.35
CA ASN A 130 -3.11 7.85 -10.17
C ASN A 130 -1.98 8.90 -10.21
N THR A 131 -1.50 9.21 -11.41
CA THR A 131 -0.46 10.22 -11.63
C THR A 131 -0.99 11.62 -11.30
N GLU A 132 -2.16 11.99 -11.80
CA GLU A 132 -2.76 13.29 -11.52
C GLU A 132 -3.22 13.41 -10.06
N GLU A 133 -3.71 12.33 -9.46
CA GLU A 133 -4.04 12.30 -8.04
C GLU A 133 -2.80 12.59 -7.17
N LEU A 134 -1.67 11.93 -7.44
CA LEU A 134 -0.44 12.17 -6.69
C LEU A 134 0.10 13.58 -6.93
N LYS A 135 0.09 14.09 -8.17
CA LYS A 135 0.48 15.48 -8.48
C LYS A 135 -0.35 16.49 -7.68
N LYS A 136 -1.67 16.30 -7.66
CA LYS A 136 -2.55 17.15 -6.87
C LYS A 136 -2.21 17.08 -5.39
N TYR A 137 -2.06 15.89 -4.84
CA TYR A 137 -1.75 15.69 -3.42
C TYR A 137 -0.44 16.37 -3.01
N LEU A 138 0.60 16.28 -3.84
CA LEU A 138 1.87 16.96 -3.59
C LEU A 138 1.73 18.50 -3.61
N LYS A 139 0.79 19.07 -4.40
CA LYS A 139 0.49 20.50 -4.37
C LYS A 139 -0.23 20.92 -3.11
N ASP A 140 -1.16 20.10 -2.63
CA ASP A 140 -1.95 20.36 -1.44
C ASP A 140 -1.07 20.49 -0.16
N TYR A 141 0.20 20.05 -0.19
CA TYR A 141 1.16 20.27 0.90
C TYR A 141 1.28 21.75 1.29
N PHE A 142 1.34 22.62 0.33
CA PHE A 142 1.54 24.06 0.53
C PHE A 142 0.30 24.81 1.03
N ASP A 143 -0.83 24.12 1.12
CA ASP A 143 -2.03 24.62 1.79
C ASP A 143 -1.94 24.48 3.34
N TYR A 144 -0.97 23.69 3.81
CA TYR A 144 -0.82 23.37 5.25
C TYR A 144 0.57 23.70 5.79
N PHE A 145 1.62 23.69 4.98
CA PHE A 145 3.02 23.81 5.41
C PHE A 145 3.78 24.89 4.61
N GLN A 146 4.73 25.54 5.30
CA GLN A 146 5.64 26.51 4.70
C GLN A 146 7.10 26.25 5.06
#